data_777fae5c48158bf40801004b1f6feb90
#
_entry.id   777fae5c48158bf40801004b1f6feb90
#
_cell.length_a   1.000
_cell.length_b   1.000
_cell.length_c   1.000
_cell.angle_alpha   90.00
_cell.angle_beta   90.00
_cell.angle_gamma   90.00
#
_symmetry.space_group_name_H-M   'P 1'
#
loop_
_entity.id
_entity.type
_entity.pdbx_description
1 polymer ?
#
loop_
_entity_poly.entity_id
_entity_poly.type
_entity_poly.pdbx_seq_one_letter_code
_entity_poly.pdbx_strand_id
1 'polypeptide(L)'
;DKMSRDKNNLVAIMKKIIVASKNPVKISAALDGFVIMFPEEAFEVEGISAVSGVSDQPTSNAETLQGARQRVENAYAARQSADFWIGIEGGIEEMQGEMEAFAWIVVKSKDGSMGRARTGTFFLPPRVAELVRQGKELGEADDIVFGKTNSKQDNGAVGILTDNAIHRKHYYTHATVLALIPLKKKD
;
A
#
# COMPACT_ATOMS: atom_id res chain seq x y z
N ASP A 1 -51.05 1.77 -24.53
CA ASP A 1 -50.49 0.85 -23.51
C ASP A 1 -49.04 1.28 -23.18
N LYS A 2 -48.94 2.11 -22.09
CA LYS A 2 -47.66 2.67 -21.66
C LYS A 2 -47.04 1.69 -20.69
N MET A 3 -46.13 0.85 -21.17
CA MET A 3 -45.23 0.13 -20.30
C MET A 3 -44.25 1.12 -19.70
N SER A 4 -44.52 1.51 -18.44
CA SER A 4 -43.61 2.20 -17.54
C SER A 4 -42.38 1.32 -17.36
N ARG A 5 -41.22 1.75 -17.88
CA ARG A 5 -39.91 1.20 -17.50
C ARG A 5 -39.55 1.79 -16.15
N ASP A 6 -39.86 1.06 -15.10
CA ASP A 6 -39.27 1.29 -13.78
C ASP A 6 -37.76 1.16 -13.92
N LYS A 7 -37.08 2.30 -14.03
CA LYS A 7 -35.63 2.39 -13.77
C LYS A 7 -35.47 2.22 -12.28
N ASN A 8 -35.25 0.97 -11.85
CA ASN A 8 -34.73 0.70 -10.51
C ASN A 8 -33.42 1.47 -10.39
N ASN A 9 -33.48 2.61 -9.70
CA ASN A 9 -32.35 3.37 -9.27
C ASN A 9 -31.72 2.58 -8.09
N LEU A 10 -30.99 1.49 -8.42
CA LEU A 10 -30.13 0.85 -7.42
C LEU A 10 -29.05 1.88 -7.08
N VAL A 11 -29.23 2.58 -5.97
CA VAL A 11 -28.14 3.33 -5.35
C VAL A 11 -27.09 2.29 -5.01
N ALA A 12 -26.00 2.24 -5.77
CA ALA A 12 -24.89 1.36 -5.48
C ALA A 12 -24.40 1.65 -4.04
N ILE A 13 -24.51 0.67 -3.18
CA ILE A 13 -24.00 0.80 -1.79
C ILE A 13 -22.50 0.91 -1.89
N MET A 14 -21.97 2.10 -1.59
CA MET A 14 -20.52 2.34 -1.59
C MET A 14 -19.90 1.63 -0.39
N LYS A 15 -18.92 0.77 -0.65
CA LYS A 15 -18.11 0.13 0.40
C LYS A 15 -16.99 1.05 0.82
N LYS A 16 -16.77 1.16 2.12
CA LYS A 16 -15.77 2.05 2.70
C LYS A 16 -14.44 1.34 2.95
N ILE A 17 -13.36 1.93 2.42
CA ILE A 17 -11.98 1.48 2.62
C ILE A 17 -11.28 2.49 3.52
N ILE A 18 -10.68 2.03 4.61
CA ILE A 18 -9.77 2.82 5.44
C ILE A 18 -8.33 2.46 5.08
N VAL A 19 -7.57 3.44 4.63
CA VAL A 19 -6.13 3.32 4.40
C VAL A 19 -5.38 3.84 5.61
N ALA A 20 -4.54 3.01 6.21
CA ALA A 20 -3.73 3.34 7.39
C ALA A 20 -2.53 4.24 7.03
N SER A 21 -2.79 5.31 6.30
CA SER A 21 -1.80 6.29 5.84
C SER A 21 -2.48 7.57 5.38
N LYS A 22 -1.80 8.71 5.54
CA LYS A 22 -2.16 10.00 4.93
C LYS A 22 -1.46 10.24 3.59
N ASN A 23 -0.55 9.35 3.18
CA ASN A 23 0.17 9.51 1.92
C ASN A 23 -0.78 9.30 0.73
N PRO A 24 -0.95 10.30 -0.16
CA PRO A 24 -1.91 10.25 -1.27
C PRO A 24 -1.60 9.13 -2.27
N VAL A 25 -0.33 8.76 -2.46
CA VAL A 25 0.07 7.66 -3.33
C VAL A 25 -0.44 6.32 -2.78
N LYS A 26 -0.32 6.09 -1.47
CA LYS A 26 -0.83 4.88 -0.81
C LYS A 26 -2.36 4.81 -0.86
N ILE A 27 -3.04 5.94 -0.63
CA ILE A 27 -4.50 6.03 -0.68
C ILE A 27 -5.01 5.72 -2.09
N SER A 28 -4.43 6.35 -3.10
CA SER A 28 -4.81 6.14 -4.51
C SER A 28 -4.53 4.72 -4.98
N ALA A 29 -3.37 4.15 -4.62
CA ALA A 29 -3.00 2.80 -4.97
C ALA A 29 -3.95 1.74 -4.35
N ALA A 30 -4.37 1.97 -3.12
CA ALA A 30 -5.35 1.12 -2.45
C ALA A 30 -6.68 1.13 -3.21
N LEU A 31 -7.23 2.32 -3.47
CA LEU A 31 -8.49 2.45 -4.21
C LEU A 31 -8.42 1.78 -5.60
N ASP A 32 -7.37 2.04 -6.37
CA ASP A 32 -7.19 1.43 -7.69
C ASP A 32 -7.15 -0.10 -7.61
N GLY A 33 -6.47 -0.66 -6.61
CA GLY A 33 -6.40 -2.11 -6.41
C GLY A 33 -7.78 -2.73 -6.15
N PHE A 34 -8.60 -2.10 -5.32
CA PHE A 34 -9.98 -2.55 -5.06
C PHE A 34 -10.86 -2.44 -6.30
N VAL A 35 -10.80 -1.32 -7.03
CA VAL A 35 -11.58 -1.13 -8.27
C VAL A 35 -11.19 -2.17 -9.34
N ILE A 36 -9.90 -2.48 -9.48
CA ILE A 36 -9.43 -3.52 -10.42
C ILE A 36 -9.93 -4.91 -10.01
N MET A 37 -9.87 -5.24 -8.70
CA MET A 37 -10.24 -6.58 -8.23
C MET A 37 -11.76 -6.80 -8.22
N PHE A 38 -12.55 -5.75 -7.95
CA PHE A 38 -14.00 -5.77 -7.82
C PHE A 38 -14.66 -4.70 -8.72
N PRO A 39 -14.62 -4.87 -10.04
CA PRO A 39 -15.05 -3.82 -10.97
C PRO A 39 -16.55 -3.50 -10.92
N GLU A 40 -17.36 -4.40 -10.37
CA GLU A 40 -18.83 -4.21 -10.23
C GLU A 40 -19.21 -3.52 -8.91
N GLU A 41 -18.23 -3.22 -8.05
CA GLU A 41 -18.49 -2.60 -6.75
C GLU A 41 -18.07 -1.12 -6.76
N ALA A 42 -18.76 -0.31 -5.97
CA ALA A 42 -18.40 1.09 -5.74
C ALA A 42 -17.68 1.25 -4.40
N PHE A 43 -16.62 2.04 -4.38
CA PHE A 43 -15.79 2.27 -3.21
C PHE A 43 -15.62 3.74 -2.89
N GLU A 44 -15.63 4.06 -1.60
CA GLU A 44 -15.07 5.30 -1.07
C GLU A 44 -13.82 4.98 -0.24
N VAL A 45 -12.85 5.87 -0.24
CA VAL A 45 -11.59 5.69 0.48
C VAL A 45 -11.32 6.84 1.43
N GLU A 46 -10.92 6.51 2.65
CA GLU A 46 -10.47 7.46 3.66
C GLU A 46 -9.06 7.09 4.14
N GLY A 47 -8.10 8.03 4.05
CA GLY A 47 -6.79 7.84 4.64
C GLY A 47 -6.76 8.37 6.07
N ILE A 48 -6.23 7.59 7.01
CA ILE A 48 -6.04 7.99 8.41
C ILE A 48 -4.60 7.80 8.86
N SER A 49 -4.17 8.57 9.85
CA SER A 49 -2.90 8.30 10.52
C SER A 49 -3.03 7.06 11.40
N ALA A 50 -2.15 6.10 11.19
CA ALA A 50 -2.07 4.89 12.00
C ALA A 50 -0.58 4.50 12.15
N VAL A 51 -0.13 4.32 13.39
CA VAL A 51 1.25 3.93 13.66
C VAL A 51 1.52 2.49 13.24
N SER A 52 2.74 2.21 12.80
CA SER A 52 3.18 0.86 12.43
C SER A 52 3.63 0.02 13.62
N GLY A 53 4.05 0.68 14.71
CA GLY A 53 4.63 0.01 15.87
C GLY A 53 6.00 -0.62 15.63
N VAL A 54 6.62 -0.33 14.49
CA VAL A 54 7.98 -0.74 14.12
C VAL A 54 8.83 0.51 13.86
N SER A 55 10.11 0.34 13.51
CA SER A 55 11.01 1.46 13.18
C SER A 55 10.50 2.27 11.98
N ASP A 56 10.94 3.53 11.88
CA ASP A 56 10.61 4.42 10.74
C ASP A 56 11.14 3.86 9.41
N GLN A 57 12.23 3.10 9.49
CA GLN A 57 12.78 2.31 8.38
C GLN A 57 12.91 0.85 8.82
N PRO A 58 11.88 -0.01 8.55
CA PRO A 58 11.99 -1.44 8.80
C PRO A 58 13.13 -2.06 8.00
N THR A 59 13.96 -2.87 8.67
CA THR A 59 15.21 -3.42 8.12
C THR A 59 15.15 -4.92 7.90
N SER A 60 13.98 -5.51 7.98
CA SER A 60 13.76 -6.92 7.65
C SER A 60 12.37 -7.15 7.05
N ASN A 61 12.24 -8.25 6.32
CA ASN A 61 10.97 -8.72 5.79
C ASN A 61 9.92 -8.95 6.89
N ALA A 62 10.33 -9.52 8.01
CA ALA A 62 9.42 -9.80 9.14
C ALA A 62 8.93 -8.51 9.80
N GLU A 63 9.82 -7.55 10.06
CA GLU A 63 9.48 -6.24 10.65
C GLU A 63 8.55 -5.45 9.73
N THR A 64 8.82 -5.44 8.43
CA THR A 64 7.98 -4.73 7.44
C THR A 64 6.57 -5.31 7.40
N LEU A 65 6.43 -6.63 7.39
CA LEU A 65 5.11 -7.30 7.44
C LEU A 65 4.39 -7.00 8.76
N GLN A 66 5.11 -7.02 9.88
CA GLN A 66 4.54 -6.67 11.18
C GLN A 66 4.03 -5.23 11.19
N GLY A 67 4.78 -4.29 10.64
CA GLY A 67 4.37 -2.89 10.52
C GLY A 67 3.08 -2.73 9.71
N ALA A 68 2.98 -3.39 8.55
CA ALA A 68 1.77 -3.37 7.74
C ALA A 68 0.55 -3.94 8.48
N ARG A 69 0.72 -5.04 9.22
CA ARG A 69 -0.33 -5.63 10.06
C ARG A 69 -0.78 -4.71 11.18
N GLN A 70 0.18 -4.12 11.90
CA GLN A 70 -0.13 -3.23 13.01
C GLN A 70 -0.89 -1.98 12.54
N ARG A 71 -0.53 -1.43 11.37
CA ARG A 71 -1.29 -0.34 10.75
C ARG A 71 -2.74 -0.73 10.50
N VAL A 72 -3.02 -1.93 9.99
CA VAL A 72 -4.38 -2.43 9.77
C VAL A 72 -5.16 -2.54 11.07
N GLU A 73 -4.57 -3.13 12.12
CA GLU A 73 -5.26 -3.29 13.40
C GLU A 73 -5.52 -1.94 14.07
N ASN A 74 -4.59 -1.00 14.00
CA ASN A 74 -4.78 0.35 14.53
C ASN A 74 -5.84 1.13 13.73
N ALA A 75 -5.88 0.97 12.41
CA ALA A 75 -6.92 1.57 11.57
C ALA A 75 -8.30 0.97 11.84
N TYR A 76 -8.39 -0.35 12.04
CA TYR A 76 -9.61 -1.04 12.46
C TYR A 76 -10.11 -0.53 13.80
N ALA A 77 -9.25 -0.43 14.81
CA ALA A 77 -9.61 0.09 16.11
C ALA A 77 -10.13 1.54 16.07
N ALA A 78 -9.54 2.37 15.19
CA ALA A 78 -9.92 3.78 15.04
C ALA A 78 -11.19 4.01 14.22
N ARG A 79 -11.56 3.11 13.30
CA ARG A 79 -12.68 3.26 12.35
C ARG A 79 -13.37 1.92 12.08
N GLN A 80 -14.12 1.42 13.05
CA GLN A 80 -14.79 0.10 12.97
C GLN A 80 -15.98 0.04 11.99
N SER A 81 -16.49 1.17 11.54
CA SER A 81 -17.66 1.25 10.66
C SER A 81 -17.34 1.09 9.17
N ALA A 82 -16.11 0.76 8.81
CA ALA A 82 -15.73 0.51 7.41
C ALA A 82 -15.96 -0.95 7.00
N ASP A 83 -15.79 -1.22 5.70
CA ASP A 83 -15.86 -2.56 5.13
C ASP A 83 -14.48 -3.21 4.98
N PHE A 84 -13.44 -2.38 4.77
CA PHE A 84 -12.06 -2.82 4.61
C PHE A 84 -11.05 -1.87 5.27
N TRP A 85 -9.94 -2.44 5.73
CA TRP A 85 -8.78 -1.72 6.26
C TRP A 85 -7.53 -2.21 5.57
N ILE A 86 -6.69 -1.29 5.12
CA ILE A 86 -5.45 -1.62 4.41
C ILE A 86 -4.26 -0.90 5.02
N GLY A 87 -3.19 -1.65 5.28
CA GLY A 87 -1.88 -1.18 5.70
C GLY A 87 -0.84 -1.44 4.63
N ILE A 88 -0.03 -0.43 4.34
CA ILE A 88 1.09 -0.48 3.39
C ILE A 88 2.34 -0.01 4.12
N GLU A 89 3.32 -0.91 4.28
CA GLU A 89 4.61 -0.62 4.91
C GLU A 89 5.75 -0.93 3.97
N GLY A 90 6.64 0.05 3.77
CA GLY A 90 7.89 -0.14 3.03
C GLY A 90 9.01 -0.60 3.94
N GLY A 91 9.90 -1.41 3.44
CA GLY A 91 11.06 -1.89 4.17
C GLY A 91 12.22 -2.25 3.26
N ILE A 92 13.31 -2.54 3.88
CA ILE A 92 14.55 -3.02 3.26
C ILE A 92 15.01 -4.30 3.96
N GLU A 93 15.90 -5.04 3.31
CA GLU A 93 16.56 -6.19 3.92
C GLU A 93 17.94 -6.38 3.29
N GLU A 94 18.93 -6.71 4.09
CA GLU A 94 20.25 -7.12 3.60
C GLU A 94 20.15 -8.57 3.12
N MET A 95 20.57 -8.81 1.88
CA MET A 95 20.62 -10.12 1.27
C MET A 95 21.96 -10.33 0.57
N GLN A 96 22.79 -11.21 1.09
CA GLN A 96 24.09 -11.59 0.49
C GLN A 96 25.01 -10.39 0.15
N GLY A 97 24.98 -9.36 0.99
CA GLY A 97 25.80 -8.14 0.80
C GLY A 97 25.16 -7.06 -0.07
N GLU A 98 23.98 -7.31 -0.60
CA GLU A 98 23.16 -6.33 -1.31
C GLU A 98 21.94 -5.93 -0.47
N MET A 99 21.44 -4.74 -0.67
CA MET A 99 20.26 -4.25 0.05
C MET A 99 19.07 -4.23 -0.89
N GLU A 100 18.05 -5.02 -0.56
CA GLU A 100 16.78 -5.02 -1.29
C GLU A 100 15.77 -4.08 -0.66
N ALA A 101 14.87 -3.54 -1.50
CA ALA A 101 13.72 -2.73 -1.08
C ALA A 101 12.41 -3.34 -1.58
N PHE A 102 11.37 -3.25 -0.77
CA PHE A 102 10.04 -3.80 -1.05
C PHE A 102 8.98 -3.13 -0.16
N ALA A 103 7.74 -3.52 -0.31
CA ALA A 103 6.67 -3.17 0.61
C ALA A 103 5.73 -4.36 0.86
N TRP A 104 5.13 -4.41 2.04
CA TRP A 104 4.02 -5.30 2.36
C TRP A 104 2.70 -4.55 2.34
N ILE A 105 1.70 -5.18 1.75
CA ILE A 105 0.31 -4.78 1.78
C ILE A 105 -0.46 -5.83 2.59
N VAL A 106 -1.22 -5.38 3.58
CA VAL A 106 -2.14 -6.21 4.36
C VAL A 106 -3.52 -5.61 4.28
N VAL A 107 -4.52 -6.43 4.02
CA VAL A 107 -5.93 -6.05 3.96
C VAL A 107 -6.73 -6.89 4.94
N LYS A 108 -7.65 -6.26 5.67
CA LYS A 108 -8.65 -6.89 6.53
C LYS A 108 -10.03 -6.49 6.04
N SER A 109 -10.94 -7.44 5.94
CA SER A 109 -12.35 -7.18 5.64
C SER A 109 -13.20 -7.22 6.91
N LYS A 110 -14.42 -6.68 6.83
CA LYS A 110 -15.36 -6.59 7.95
C LYS A 110 -15.76 -7.97 8.51
N ASP A 111 -15.75 -9.01 7.70
CA ASP A 111 -16.00 -10.40 8.12
C ASP A 111 -14.80 -11.05 8.83
N GLY A 112 -13.68 -10.33 8.98
CA GLY A 112 -12.46 -10.82 9.61
C GLY A 112 -11.48 -11.51 8.66
N SER A 113 -11.84 -11.72 7.40
CA SER A 113 -10.93 -12.29 6.40
C SER A 113 -9.74 -11.36 6.18
N MET A 114 -8.58 -11.96 5.98
CA MET A 114 -7.34 -11.21 5.76
C MET A 114 -6.61 -11.67 4.51
N GLY A 115 -6.02 -10.71 3.81
CA GLY A 115 -5.12 -10.98 2.71
C GLY A 115 -3.84 -10.18 2.84
N ARG A 116 -2.79 -10.65 2.20
CA ARG A 116 -1.49 -9.97 2.19
C ARG A 116 -0.71 -10.28 0.92
N ALA A 117 0.10 -9.33 0.50
CA ALA A 117 1.07 -9.52 -0.58
C ALA A 117 2.29 -8.63 -0.37
N ARG A 118 3.40 -9.05 -0.93
CA ARG A 118 4.63 -8.26 -1.03
C ARG A 118 4.75 -7.72 -2.45
N THR A 119 5.25 -6.50 -2.61
CA THR A 119 5.59 -5.94 -3.92
C THR A 119 6.71 -6.73 -4.59
N GLY A 120 6.95 -6.49 -5.85
CA GLY A 120 8.24 -6.84 -6.46
C GLY A 120 9.39 -6.26 -5.64
N THR A 121 10.53 -6.95 -5.67
CA THR A 121 11.75 -6.54 -4.97
C THR A 121 12.71 -5.93 -5.97
N PHE A 122 13.45 -4.91 -5.56
CA PHE A 122 14.56 -4.35 -6.32
C PHE A 122 15.74 -4.07 -5.39
N PHE A 123 16.94 -4.08 -5.95
CA PHE A 123 18.17 -3.84 -5.19
C PHE A 123 18.58 -2.38 -5.29
N LEU A 124 19.03 -1.84 -4.15
CA LEU A 124 19.44 -0.44 -4.06
C LEU A 124 20.85 -0.26 -4.65
N PRO A 125 21.11 0.85 -5.36
CA PRO A 125 22.45 1.22 -5.76
C PRO A 125 23.39 1.26 -4.54
N PRO A 126 24.67 0.85 -4.67
CA PRO A 126 25.60 0.78 -3.54
C PRO A 126 25.68 2.06 -2.70
N ARG A 127 25.63 3.24 -3.37
CA ARG A 127 25.71 4.53 -2.68
C ARG A 127 24.46 4.84 -1.84
N VAL A 128 23.27 4.45 -2.31
CA VAL A 128 22.03 4.57 -1.53
C VAL A 128 22.07 3.61 -0.35
N ALA A 129 22.42 2.34 -0.60
CA ALA A 129 22.52 1.33 0.44
C ALA A 129 23.52 1.74 1.56
N GLU A 130 24.64 2.36 1.20
CA GLU A 130 25.62 2.84 2.17
C GLU A 130 25.03 3.93 3.09
N LEU A 131 24.31 4.90 2.56
CA LEU A 131 23.64 5.92 3.37
C LEU A 131 22.58 5.33 4.29
N VAL A 132 21.86 4.31 3.82
CA VAL A 132 20.87 3.61 4.65
C VAL A 132 21.57 2.83 5.79
N ARG A 133 22.71 2.17 5.53
CA ARG A 133 23.53 1.52 6.59
C ARG A 133 24.05 2.52 7.62
N GLN A 134 24.26 3.76 7.21
CA GLN A 134 24.63 4.88 8.11
C GLN A 134 23.43 5.45 8.90
N GLY A 135 22.23 4.87 8.76
CA GLY A 135 21.05 5.25 9.52
C GLY A 135 20.12 6.24 8.83
N LYS A 136 20.34 6.54 7.54
CA LYS A 136 19.40 7.35 6.76
C LYS A 136 18.16 6.54 6.39
N GLU A 137 16.97 7.16 6.39
CA GLU A 137 15.81 6.55 5.74
C GLU A 137 16.04 6.46 4.23
N LEU A 138 15.44 5.45 3.57
CA LEU A 138 15.58 5.24 2.14
C LEU A 138 15.22 6.49 1.32
N GLY A 139 14.11 7.17 1.65
CA GLY A 139 13.72 8.40 0.96
C GLY A 139 14.73 9.53 1.10
N GLU A 140 15.36 9.68 2.28
CA GLU A 140 16.42 10.65 2.52
C GLU A 140 17.70 10.30 1.73
N ALA A 141 18.07 9.02 1.72
CA ALA A 141 19.23 8.53 0.97
C ALA A 141 19.05 8.77 -0.54
N ASP A 142 17.87 8.51 -1.08
CA ASP A 142 17.54 8.79 -2.48
C ASP A 142 17.63 10.29 -2.79
N ASP A 143 17.08 11.14 -1.94
CA ASP A 143 17.12 12.59 -2.12
C ASP A 143 18.57 13.11 -2.18
N ILE A 144 19.44 12.59 -1.31
CA ILE A 144 20.87 12.93 -1.28
C ILE A 144 21.58 12.46 -2.56
N VAL A 145 21.38 11.22 -2.98
CA VAL A 145 22.13 10.62 -4.10
C VAL A 145 21.69 11.18 -5.44
N PHE A 146 20.39 11.43 -5.62
CA PHE A 146 19.82 11.86 -6.89
C PHE A 146 19.45 13.34 -6.97
N GLY A 147 19.79 14.12 -5.94
CA GLY A 147 19.51 15.57 -5.90
C GLY A 147 18.01 15.88 -5.95
N LYS A 148 17.20 15.03 -5.31
CA LYS A 148 15.75 15.21 -5.19
C LYS A 148 15.39 15.84 -3.84
N THR A 149 14.13 16.20 -3.71
CA THR A 149 13.56 16.69 -2.46
C THR A 149 12.20 16.02 -2.26
N ASN A 150 11.99 15.49 -1.05
CA ASN A 150 10.70 14.92 -0.65
C ASN A 150 10.18 13.77 -1.52
N SER A 151 11.08 12.96 -2.09
CA SER A 151 10.76 11.81 -2.95
C SER A 151 9.82 10.79 -2.26
N LYS A 152 9.86 10.73 -0.91
CA LYS A 152 8.98 9.90 -0.08
C LYS A 152 7.48 10.23 -0.29
N GLN A 153 7.13 11.45 -0.68
CA GLN A 153 5.76 11.88 -0.96
C GLN A 153 5.35 11.70 -2.42
N ASP A 154 6.31 11.45 -3.30
CA ASP A 154 6.14 11.26 -4.74
C ASP A 154 6.42 9.80 -5.14
N ASN A 155 7.13 9.57 -6.21
CA ASN A 155 7.38 8.24 -6.79
C ASN A 155 8.36 7.36 -6.00
N GLY A 156 9.06 7.92 -4.99
CA GLY A 156 9.99 7.19 -4.12
C GLY A 156 11.13 6.52 -4.90
N ALA A 157 11.82 5.61 -4.23
CA ALA A 157 12.96 4.88 -4.81
C ALA A 157 12.64 4.20 -6.14
N VAL A 158 11.54 3.47 -6.22
CA VAL A 158 11.18 2.75 -7.45
C VAL A 158 10.99 3.68 -8.64
N GLY A 159 10.39 4.84 -8.45
CA GLY A 159 10.22 5.84 -9.52
C GLY A 159 11.55 6.46 -9.93
N ILE A 160 12.38 6.84 -8.96
CA ILE A 160 13.69 7.44 -9.23
C ILE A 160 14.59 6.46 -9.98
N LEU A 161 14.71 5.23 -9.49
CA LEU A 161 15.63 4.22 -10.04
C LEU A 161 15.20 3.67 -11.39
N THR A 162 13.95 3.87 -11.79
CA THR A 162 13.42 3.43 -13.09
C THR A 162 13.11 4.59 -14.03
N ASP A 163 13.55 5.81 -13.72
CA ASP A 163 13.18 7.02 -14.47
C ASP A 163 11.67 7.13 -14.73
N ASN A 164 10.88 6.76 -13.72
CA ASN A 164 9.42 6.70 -13.75
C ASN A 164 8.83 5.67 -14.74
N ALA A 165 9.60 4.69 -15.22
CA ALA A 165 9.04 3.55 -15.95
C ALA A 165 8.07 2.75 -15.07
N ILE A 166 8.34 2.71 -13.76
CA ILE A 166 7.43 2.17 -12.75
C ILE A 166 7.06 3.28 -11.77
N HIS A 167 5.82 3.76 -11.82
CA HIS A 167 5.31 4.69 -10.83
C HIS A 167 4.99 3.96 -9.53
N ARG A 168 5.32 4.56 -8.39
CA ARG A 168 5.07 4.00 -7.05
C ARG A 168 3.60 3.64 -6.82
N LYS A 169 2.67 4.41 -7.39
CA LYS A 169 1.25 4.11 -7.35
C LYS A 169 0.96 2.73 -7.98
N HIS A 170 1.42 2.48 -9.21
CA HIS A 170 1.22 1.21 -9.90
C HIS A 170 1.91 0.03 -9.18
N TYR A 171 3.08 0.28 -8.63
CA TYR A 171 3.84 -0.68 -7.84
C TYR A 171 3.05 -1.18 -6.61
N TYR A 172 2.40 -0.27 -5.88
CA TYR A 172 1.54 -0.62 -4.76
C TYR A 172 0.17 -1.16 -5.21
N THR A 173 -0.42 -0.63 -6.29
CA THR A 173 -1.68 -1.12 -6.84
C THR A 173 -1.61 -2.61 -7.19
N HIS A 174 -0.54 -3.03 -7.89
CA HIS A 174 -0.32 -4.42 -8.24
C HIS A 174 -0.30 -5.34 -7.01
N ALA A 175 0.45 -4.97 -5.98
CA ALA A 175 0.50 -5.75 -4.75
C ALA A 175 -0.82 -5.71 -3.96
N THR A 176 -1.59 -4.61 -4.04
CA THR A 176 -2.94 -4.53 -3.46
C THR A 176 -3.88 -5.54 -4.11
N VAL A 177 -3.87 -5.65 -5.44
CA VAL A 177 -4.68 -6.67 -6.16
C VAL A 177 -4.32 -8.08 -5.68
N LEU A 178 -3.03 -8.39 -5.53
CA LEU A 178 -2.58 -9.69 -5.02
C LEU A 178 -3.01 -9.93 -3.58
N ALA A 179 -2.98 -8.91 -2.72
CA ALA A 179 -3.43 -9.01 -1.34
C ALA A 179 -4.94 -9.27 -1.22
N LEU A 180 -5.73 -8.88 -2.21
CA LEU A 180 -7.18 -9.06 -2.26
C LEU A 180 -7.62 -10.47 -2.70
N ILE A 181 -6.71 -11.33 -3.19
CA ILE A 181 -7.05 -12.67 -3.68
C ILE A 181 -7.88 -13.48 -2.66
N PRO A 182 -7.51 -13.56 -1.35
CA PRO A 182 -8.28 -14.33 -0.38
C PRO A 182 -9.67 -13.74 -0.08
N LEU A 183 -9.88 -12.46 -0.39
CA LEU A 183 -11.13 -11.75 -0.14
C LEU A 183 -12.11 -11.84 -1.31
N LYS A 184 -11.63 -12.25 -2.49
CA LYS A 184 -12.48 -12.51 -3.64
C LYS A 184 -13.17 -13.85 -3.45
N LYS A 185 -14.51 -13.84 -3.28
CA LYS A 185 -15.29 -15.07 -3.22
C LYS A 185 -15.04 -15.86 -4.50
N LYS A 186 -14.67 -17.11 -4.35
CA LYS A 186 -14.69 -18.08 -5.44
C LYS A 186 -16.09 -18.68 -5.43
N ASP A 187 -16.81 -18.48 -6.53
CA ASP A 187 -18.06 -19.19 -6.79
C ASP A 187 -17.80 -20.70 -6.90
#